data_71478809a4b1c6da0e3c019546611955
#
_entry.id   71478809a4b1c6da0e3c019546611955
#
_cell.length_a   1.000
_cell.length_b   1.000
_cell.length_c   1.000
_cell.angle_alpha   90.00
_cell.angle_beta   90.00
_cell.angle_gamma   90.00
#
_symmetry.space_group_name_H-M   'P 1'
#
loop_
_entity.id
_entity.type
_entity.pdbx_description
1 polymer ?
#
loop_
_entity_poly.entity_id
_entity_poly.type
_entity_poly.pdbx_seq_one_letter_code
_entity_poly.pdbx_strand_id
1 'polypeptide(L)'
;MQKLIVVILAAGQGTRMKSSMPKVLHTVGDRSMLEHSYDRAKDLGADAIHIVYGHGGEQVKSALSHLDANWVLQQQQNGTGHAVEAAMPSIEDDALVLVLYGDVPLVRVDTLKSLVSAAVESGFGLLTAKLDDPTGYGRIIRDGDGVVKRIVEQKDGSAEELKTDEVNTGMLVVDSSKLRDWINALDSDNAQGEFYLTDIIAMAANDGVVINTVQPTSIDETLGANNRVQLAELERYLQQRKANQLMIDGVTLRDPARIDIRGQLTTGMDVVIDINCLFEGDVKLGSNINIGANCIIRDSILADGVTVMPNSIIEESQVGNGAMVGPFARLRPETVLKEDAKIGNFVEVKKSTIGAGSKVSHLSYIGDTSMGKNVNIGAGTITCNYDGTNKHQTIIGDDVFVGSDSQLIAPVTLESGATIGAGTTLSNTAPQDSLTISRSRQKSVPGWSRPKKRS
;
A
#
# COMPACT_ATOMS: atom_id res chain seq x y z
N MET A 1 31.79 14.16 7.51
CA MET A 1 31.32 13.20 6.50
C MET A 1 30.93 14.00 5.27
N GLN A 2 31.26 13.52 4.09
CA GLN A 2 30.84 14.09 2.82
C GLN A 2 29.31 14.05 2.74
N LYS A 3 28.67 15.09 2.21
CA LYS A 3 27.20 15.13 2.05
C LYS A 3 26.74 14.09 1.04
N LEU A 4 25.59 13.50 1.27
CA LEU A 4 24.94 12.59 0.32
C LEU A 4 23.78 13.31 -0.38
N ILE A 5 23.91 13.50 -1.68
CA ILE A 5 22.87 14.10 -2.53
C ILE A 5 22.29 13.03 -3.42
N VAL A 6 20.95 12.93 -3.47
CA VAL A 6 20.27 11.94 -4.30
C VAL A 6 19.61 12.64 -5.49
N VAL A 7 19.85 12.12 -6.69
CA VAL A 7 19.20 12.55 -7.94
C VAL A 7 18.29 11.41 -8.40
N ILE A 8 16.98 11.65 -8.43
CA ILE A 8 15.98 10.66 -8.89
C ILE A 8 15.54 11.03 -10.30
N LEU A 9 15.82 10.16 -11.26
CA LEU A 9 15.46 10.35 -12.67
C LEU A 9 14.01 9.93 -12.91
N ALA A 10 13.13 10.89 -13.20
CA ALA A 10 11.70 10.71 -13.39
C ALA A 10 11.17 11.36 -14.69
N ALA A 11 12.05 11.68 -15.65
CA ALA A 11 11.72 12.43 -16.86
C ALA A 11 11.20 11.58 -18.03
N GLY A 12 11.17 10.25 -17.92
CA GLY A 12 10.78 9.34 -19.00
C GLY A 12 9.29 9.45 -19.38
N GLN A 13 9.00 9.48 -20.70
CA GLN A 13 7.62 9.66 -21.22
C GLN A 13 6.67 8.50 -20.94
N GLY A 14 7.16 7.27 -20.74
CA GLY A 14 6.37 6.11 -20.37
C GLY A 14 5.29 5.69 -21.38
N THR A 15 5.49 5.92 -22.68
CA THR A 15 4.50 5.65 -23.75
C THR A 15 3.97 4.22 -23.77
N ARG A 16 4.80 3.24 -23.37
CA ARG A 16 4.45 1.81 -23.27
C ARG A 16 3.44 1.49 -22.17
N MET A 17 3.21 2.42 -21.24
CA MET A 17 2.16 2.29 -20.20
C MET A 17 0.74 2.45 -20.75
N LYS A 18 0.60 3.05 -21.94
CA LYS A 18 -0.69 3.37 -22.58
C LYS A 18 -1.65 4.08 -21.60
N SER A 19 -1.17 5.12 -20.96
CA SER A 19 -1.86 5.87 -19.91
C SER A 19 -1.65 7.37 -20.09
N SER A 20 -2.66 8.17 -19.74
CA SER A 20 -2.53 9.61 -19.59
C SER A 20 -1.80 10.01 -18.31
N MET A 21 -1.70 9.09 -17.35
CA MET A 21 -0.96 9.29 -16.11
C MET A 21 0.53 9.02 -16.36
N PRO A 22 1.43 9.91 -15.93
CA PRO A 22 2.86 9.70 -16.01
C PRO A 22 3.30 8.37 -15.41
N LYS A 23 4.27 7.69 -16.03
CA LYS A 23 4.73 6.36 -15.66
C LYS A 23 5.05 6.24 -14.16
N VAL A 24 5.78 7.18 -13.63
CA VAL A 24 6.28 7.18 -12.25
C VAL A 24 5.19 7.40 -11.18
N LEU A 25 3.98 7.82 -11.57
CA LEU A 25 2.83 7.97 -10.69
C LEU A 25 1.98 6.70 -10.55
N HIS A 26 2.25 5.66 -11.36
CA HIS A 26 1.58 4.37 -11.15
C HIS A 26 2.02 3.76 -9.83
N THR A 27 1.04 3.20 -9.10
CA THR A 27 1.25 2.67 -7.76
C THR A 27 1.75 1.23 -7.77
N VAL A 28 2.60 0.94 -6.80
CA VAL A 28 2.99 -0.40 -6.36
C VAL A 28 2.68 -0.45 -4.86
N GLY A 29 1.79 -1.34 -4.45
CA GLY A 29 1.18 -1.26 -3.13
C GLY A 29 0.25 -0.04 -3.02
N ASP A 30 0.51 0.81 -2.05
CA ASP A 30 -0.24 2.03 -1.75
C ASP A 30 0.43 3.33 -2.23
N ARG A 31 1.66 3.26 -2.75
CA ARG A 31 2.47 4.42 -3.15
C ARG A 31 2.85 4.38 -4.61
N SER A 32 3.04 5.56 -5.20
CA SER A 32 3.59 5.66 -6.55
C SER A 32 5.04 5.14 -6.60
N MET A 33 5.47 4.69 -7.77
CA MET A 33 6.85 4.22 -7.95
C MET A 33 7.87 5.29 -7.55
N LEU A 34 7.60 6.55 -7.85
CA LEU A 34 8.50 7.66 -7.49
C LEU A 34 8.55 7.88 -5.96
N GLU A 35 7.43 7.74 -5.25
CA GLU A 35 7.41 7.84 -3.79
C GLU A 35 8.26 6.76 -3.13
N HIS A 36 8.24 5.53 -3.66
CA HIS A 36 9.13 4.48 -3.18
C HIS A 36 10.62 4.87 -3.28
N SER A 37 11.04 5.39 -4.44
CA SER A 37 12.42 5.82 -4.64
C SER A 37 12.79 7.00 -3.74
N TYR A 38 11.87 7.96 -3.55
CA TYR A 38 12.03 9.06 -2.64
C TYR A 38 12.17 8.60 -1.18
N ASP A 39 11.31 7.69 -0.73
CA ASP A 39 11.38 7.14 0.61
C ASP A 39 12.73 6.44 0.86
N ARG A 40 13.25 5.70 -0.12
CA ARG A 40 14.58 5.07 0.00
C ARG A 40 15.69 6.10 0.15
N ALA A 41 15.63 7.20 -0.59
CA ALA A 41 16.58 8.30 -0.46
C ALA A 41 16.52 8.93 0.94
N LYS A 42 15.30 9.13 1.46
CA LYS A 42 15.06 9.66 2.80
C LYS A 42 15.54 8.71 3.90
N ASP A 43 15.20 7.42 3.79
CA ASP A 43 15.61 6.37 4.74
C ASP A 43 17.15 6.18 4.75
N LEU A 44 17.82 6.49 3.65
CA LEU A 44 19.27 6.47 3.54
C LEU A 44 19.93 7.67 4.26
N GLY A 45 19.16 8.70 4.59
CA GLY A 45 19.63 9.93 5.23
C GLY A 45 20.25 10.92 4.26
N ALA A 46 19.70 11.04 3.05
CA ALA A 46 20.16 12.03 2.06
C ALA A 46 20.06 13.46 2.61
N ASP A 47 21.12 14.25 2.40
CA ASP A 47 21.16 15.67 2.80
C ASP A 47 20.29 16.54 1.87
N ALA A 48 20.16 16.14 0.60
CA ALA A 48 19.26 16.76 -0.36
C ALA A 48 18.77 15.72 -1.39
N ILE A 49 17.53 15.89 -1.85
CA ILE A 49 16.92 15.04 -2.89
C ILE A 49 16.49 15.92 -4.05
N HIS A 50 17.00 15.63 -5.25
CA HIS A 50 16.62 16.27 -6.50
C HIS A 50 15.78 15.31 -7.33
N ILE A 51 14.58 15.71 -7.74
CA ILE A 51 13.72 14.93 -8.64
C ILE A 51 13.73 15.60 -10.00
N VAL A 52 14.34 14.91 -10.99
CA VAL A 52 14.41 15.38 -12.36
C VAL A 52 13.19 14.90 -13.13
N TYR A 53 12.33 15.82 -13.54
CA TYR A 53 11.11 15.54 -14.30
C TYR A 53 11.17 16.17 -15.71
N GLY A 54 10.47 15.55 -16.68
CA GLY A 54 10.50 15.98 -18.08
C GLY A 54 9.42 16.99 -18.45
N HIS A 55 9.44 17.45 -19.70
CA HIS A 55 8.38 18.29 -20.26
C HIS A 55 7.01 17.56 -20.17
N GLY A 56 5.98 18.26 -19.71
CA GLY A 56 4.67 17.66 -19.40
C GLY A 56 4.61 16.99 -18.02
N GLY A 57 5.71 16.94 -17.26
CA GLY A 57 5.78 16.37 -15.91
C GLY A 57 5.25 17.27 -14.80
N GLU A 58 4.65 18.41 -15.12
CA GLU A 58 3.99 19.28 -14.11
C GLU A 58 2.92 18.50 -13.32
N GLN A 59 2.31 17.50 -13.94
CA GLN A 59 1.38 16.60 -13.25
C GLN A 59 2.09 15.79 -12.16
N VAL A 60 3.34 15.35 -12.39
CA VAL A 60 4.15 14.63 -11.39
C VAL A 60 4.43 15.53 -10.19
N LYS A 61 4.95 16.74 -10.45
CA LYS A 61 5.26 17.73 -9.43
C LYS A 61 4.01 18.13 -8.63
N SER A 62 2.88 18.32 -9.30
CA SER A 62 1.61 18.68 -8.65
C SER A 62 1.08 17.55 -7.76
N ALA A 63 1.09 16.31 -8.26
CA ALA A 63 0.61 15.14 -7.53
C ALA A 63 1.46 14.85 -6.28
N LEU A 64 2.77 15.12 -6.35
CA LEU A 64 3.74 14.81 -5.30
C LEU A 64 4.34 16.06 -4.65
N SER A 65 3.60 17.17 -4.68
CA SER A 65 4.02 18.46 -4.09
C SER A 65 4.27 18.43 -2.58
N HIS A 66 3.79 17.38 -1.90
CA HIS A 66 4.02 17.15 -0.48
C HIS A 66 5.43 16.58 -0.18
N LEU A 67 6.17 16.13 -1.20
CA LEU A 67 7.54 15.64 -1.02
C LEU A 67 8.50 16.82 -0.84
N ASP A 68 9.32 16.74 0.19
CA ASP A 68 10.38 17.71 0.46
C ASP A 68 11.58 17.43 -0.46
N ALA A 69 11.52 17.91 -1.70
CA ALA A 69 12.51 17.68 -2.73
C ALA A 69 12.71 18.91 -3.64
N ASN A 70 13.90 19.02 -4.21
CA ASN A 70 14.22 19.99 -5.24
C ASN A 70 13.76 19.47 -6.60
N TRP A 71 12.76 20.13 -7.18
CA TRP A 71 12.21 19.74 -8.48
C TRP A 71 12.98 20.39 -9.61
N VAL A 72 13.62 19.57 -10.45
CA VAL A 72 14.48 20.01 -11.58
C VAL A 72 13.81 19.66 -12.90
N LEU A 73 13.57 20.66 -13.74
CA LEU A 73 12.96 20.44 -15.05
C LEU A 73 14.05 20.10 -16.10
N GLN A 74 13.97 18.92 -16.69
CA GLN A 74 14.68 18.57 -17.90
C GLN A 74 13.86 19.03 -19.12
N GLN A 75 14.22 20.16 -19.70
CA GLN A 75 13.46 20.76 -20.81
C GLN A 75 13.42 19.91 -22.06
N GLN A 76 14.56 19.31 -22.43
CA GLN A 76 14.70 18.40 -23.56
C GLN A 76 15.14 17.03 -23.03
N GLN A 77 14.44 15.99 -23.44
CA GLN A 77 14.73 14.62 -22.98
C GLN A 77 15.83 13.98 -23.85
N ASN A 78 17.06 14.50 -23.73
CA ASN A 78 18.20 14.09 -24.53
C ASN A 78 19.04 12.98 -23.89
N GLY A 79 18.45 12.16 -23.03
CA GLY A 79 19.12 11.04 -22.37
C GLY A 79 19.32 11.21 -20.87
N THR A 80 19.84 10.15 -20.21
CA THR A 80 20.04 10.07 -18.77
C THR A 80 21.17 10.95 -18.27
N GLY A 81 22.25 11.11 -19.05
CA GLY A 81 23.33 12.06 -18.77
C GLY A 81 22.82 13.49 -18.70
N HIS A 82 22.06 13.92 -19.71
CA HIS A 82 21.44 15.25 -19.72
C HIS A 82 20.44 15.47 -18.56
N ALA A 83 19.79 14.42 -18.07
CA ALA A 83 18.92 14.52 -16.89
C ALA A 83 19.73 14.81 -15.62
N VAL A 84 20.88 14.15 -15.44
CA VAL A 84 21.79 14.42 -14.31
C VAL A 84 22.41 15.81 -14.46
N GLU A 85 22.84 16.20 -15.68
CA GLU A 85 23.37 17.53 -15.98
C GLU A 85 22.43 18.65 -15.51
N ALA A 86 21.13 18.49 -15.76
CA ALA A 86 20.13 19.48 -15.31
C ALA A 86 20.10 19.68 -13.78
N ALA A 87 20.47 18.66 -13.00
CA ALA A 87 20.51 18.76 -11.55
C ALA A 87 21.85 19.32 -11.03
N MET A 88 22.95 19.18 -11.79
CA MET A 88 24.30 19.55 -11.34
C MET A 88 24.46 20.99 -10.84
N PRO A 89 23.79 22.03 -11.40
CA PRO A 89 23.91 23.40 -10.90
C PRO A 89 23.45 23.58 -9.45
N SER A 90 22.62 22.68 -8.93
CA SER A 90 22.09 22.70 -7.56
C SER A 90 22.86 21.78 -6.60
N ILE A 91 23.91 21.12 -7.09
CA ILE A 91 24.72 20.17 -6.31
C ILE A 91 26.03 20.81 -5.94
N GLU A 92 26.35 20.79 -4.66
CA GLU A 92 27.61 21.32 -4.13
C GLU A 92 28.80 20.44 -4.58
N ASP A 93 29.97 21.07 -4.69
CA ASP A 93 31.22 20.31 -4.83
C ASP A 93 31.55 19.64 -3.48
N ASP A 94 32.33 18.54 -3.51
CA ASP A 94 32.68 17.74 -2.33
C ASP A 94 31.46 16.99 -1.69
N ALA A 95 30.51 16.55 -2.51
CA ALA A 95 29.41 15.67 -2.12
C ALA A 95 29.50 14.32 -2.85
N LEU A 96 28.85 13.30 -2.30
CA LEU A 96 28.52 12.07 -3.02
C LEU A 96 27.16 12.22 -3.70
N VAL A 97 27.08 11.91 -4.97
CA VAL A 97 25.83 11.92 -5.76
C VAL A 97 25.38 10.50 -6.01
N LEU A 98 24.24 10.13 -5.44
CA LEU A 98 23.55 8.87 -5.73
C LEU A 98 22.49 9.12 -6.80
N VAL A 99 22.57 8.39 -7.90
CA VAL A 99 21.54 8.41 -8.96
C VAL A 99 20.59 7.24 -8.77
N LEU A 100 19.29 7.55 -8.68
CA LEU A 100 18.18 6.59 -8.60
C LEU A 100 17.21 6.80 -9.77
N TYR A 101 16.37 5.81 -10.02
CA TYR A 101 15.31 5.86 -11.03
C TYR A 101 13.93 5.85 -10.39
N GLY A 102 13.07 6.77 -10.78
CA GLY A 102 11.71 6.90 -10.26
C GLY A 102 10.75 5.78 -10.66
N ASP A 103 11.18 4.86 -11.52
CA ASP A 103 10.44 3.68 -11.96
C ASP A 103 11.04 2.35 -11.48
N VAL A 104 12.05 2.41 -10.57
CA VAL A 104 12.66 1.25 -9.90
C VAL A 104 12.34 1.31 -8.40
N PRO A 105 11.10 0.95 -7.99
CA PRO A 105 10.59 1.25 -6.66
C PRO A 105 11.07 0.32 -5.54
N LEU A 106 11.66 -0.84 -5.88
CA LEU A 106 11.88 -1.91 -4.90
C LEU A 106 13.31 -2.01 -4.36
N VAL A 107 14.19 -1.07 -4.68
CA VAL A 107 15.56 -1.05 -4.15
C VAL A 107 15.55 -0.96 -2.62
N ARG A 108 16.46 -1.70 -1.96
CA ARG A 108 16.56 -1.75 -0.50
C ARG A 108 17.55 -0.73 0.02
N VAL A 109 17.27 -0.20 1.20
CA VAL A 109 18.16 0.76 1.88
C VAL A 109 19.54 0.15 2.16
N ASP A 110 19.59 -1.13 2.53
CA ASP A 110 20.86 -1.79 2.83
C ASP A 110 21.73 -1.99 1.57
N THR A 111 21.12 -2.25 0.42
CA THR A 111 21.81 -2.27 -0.88
C THR A 111 22.37 -0.88 -1.21
N LEU A 112 21.58 0.17 -0.99
CA LEU A 112 22.03 1.55 -1.21
C LEU A 112 23.13 1.97 -0.24
N LYS A 113 23.08 1.57 1.04
CA LYS A 113 24.18 1.80 2.02
C LYS A 113 25.47 1.15 1.56
N SER A 114 25.39 -0.09 1.07
CA SER A 114 26.55 -0.80 0.53
C SER A 114 27.13 -0.07 -0.69
N LEU A 115 26.27 0.45 -1.56
CA LEU A 115 26.65 1.21 -2.75
C LEU A 115 27.34 2.54 -2.38
N VAL A 116 26.81 3.27 -1.40
CA VAL A 116 27.44 4.49 -0.87
C VAL A 116 28.81 4.18 -0.25
N SER A 117 28.91 3.10 0.53
CA SER A 117 30.17 2.70 1.15
C SER A 117 31.24 2.36 0.11
N ALA A 118 30.85 1.67 -0.98
CA ALA A 118 31.74 1.37 -2.08
C ALA A 118 32.30 2.64 -2.76
N ALA A 119 31.47 3.69 -2.87
CA ALA A 119 31.91 4.99 -3.41
C ALA A 119 32.81 5.76 -2.46
N VAL A 120 32.57 5.70 -1.15
CA VAL A 120 33.46 6.32 -0.13
C VAL A 120 34.88 5.78 -0.24
N GLU A 121 35.05 4.50 -0.55
CA GLU A 121 36.35 3.85 -0.64
C GLU A 121 37.13 4.22 -1.92
N SER A 122 36.45 4.41 -3.05
CA SER A 122 37.07 4.53 -4.38
C SER A 122 36.71 5.81 -5.13
N GLY A 123 35.71 6.56 -4.67
CA GLY A 123 35.13 7.69 -5.39
C GLY A 123 34.05 7.29 -6.40
N PHE A 124 33.82 5.97 -6.64
CA PHE A 124 32.80 5.48 -7.57
C PHE A 124 32.24 4.12 -7.14
N GLY A 125 30.94 4.06 -6.85
CA GLY A 125 30.16 2.83 -6.61
C GLY A 125 29.17 2.60 -7.75
N LEU A 126 29.07 1.37 -8.25
CA LEU A 126 28.16 0.97 -9.32
C LEU A 126 27.33 -0.22 -8.89
N LEU A 127 26.00 -0.12 -8.96
CA LEU A 127 25.12 -1.27 -8.69
C LEU A 127 24.98 -2.09 -9.98
N THR A 128 25.47 -3.32 -9.94
CA THR A 128 25.37 -4.29 -11.05
C THR A 128 24.49 -5.47 -10.65
N ALA A 129 23.95 -6.19 -11.61
CA ALA A 129 23.19 -7.40 -11.35
C ALA A 129 23.56 -8.50 -12.36
N LYS A 130 23.42 -9.78 -11.99
CA LYS A 130 23.53 -10.88 -12.92
C LYS A 130 22.16 -11.40 -13.29
N LEU A 131 21.89 -11.51 -14.58
CA LEU A 131 20.61 -11.95 -15.13
C LEU A 131 20.81 -13.21 -16.00
N ASP A 132 19.89 -14.17 -15.89
CA ASP A 132 19.82 -15.32 -16.80
C ASP A 132 19.51 -14.85 -18.25
N ASP A 133 18.66 -13.85 -18.40
CA ASP A 133 18.39 -13.16 -19.68
C ASP A 133 18.68 -11.67 -19.53
N PRO A 134 19.88 -11.22 -19.95
CA PRO A 134 20.29 -9.82 -19.86
C PRO A 134 19.78 -8.95 -21.02
N THR A 135 18.91 -9.46 -21.88
CA THR A 135 18.40 -8.73 -23.04
C THR A 135 17.77 -7.39 -22.68
N GLY A 136 18.20 -6.34 -23.35
CA GLY A 136 17.70 -4.97 -23.16
C GLY A 136 18.45 -4.13 -22.12
N TYR A 137 19.41 -4.71 -21.41
CA TYR A 137 20.25 -3.98 -20.45
C TYR A 137 21.63 -3.65 -21.05
N GLY A 138 22.31 -2.65 -20.50
CA GLY A 138 23.73 -2.41 -20.73
C GLY A 138 24.61 -3.48 -20.05
N ARG A 139 25.62 -3.96 -20.73
CA ARG A 139 26.56 -4.98 -20.24
C ARG A 139 27.75 -4.35 -19.55
N ILE A 140 28.14 -4.91 -18.40
CA ILE A 140 29.36 -4.51 -17.69
C ILE A 140 30.55 -5.21 -18.32
N ILE A 141 31.45 -4.46 -18.92
CA ILE A 141 32.67 -5.00 -19.55
C ILE A 141 33.83 -4.83 -18.58
N ARG A 142 34.49 -5.94 -18.30
CA ARG A 142 35.64 -6.02 -17.40
C ARG A 142 36.91 -6.39 -18.21
N ASP A 143 38.07 -5.98 -17.71
CA ASP A 143 39.36 -6.46 -18.27
C ASP A 143 39.74 -7.86 -17.70
N GLY A 144 40.92 -8.33 -18.08
CA GLY A 144 41.45 -9.62 -17.67
C GLY A 144 41.69 -9.76 -16.16
N ASP A 145 41.79 -8.65 -15.43
CA ASP A 145 41.98 -8.58 -13.99
C ASP A 145 40.63 -8.38 -13.25
N GLY A 146 39.51 -8.36 -13.99
CA GLY A 146 38.17 -8.20 -13.45
C GLY A 146 37.76 -6.75 -13.14
N VAL A 147 38.56 -5.75 -13.57
CA VAL A 147 38.26 -4.33 -13.37
C VAL A 147 37.24 -3.84 -14.38
N VAL A 148 36.21 -3.12 -13.91
CA VAL A 148 35.23 -2.50 -14.83
C VAL A 148 35.87 -1.48 -15.72
N LYS A 149 35.66 -1.60 -17.03
CA LYS A 149 36.20 -0.69 -18.06
C LYS A 149 35.15 0.19 -18.69
N ARG A 150 33.99 -0.35 -18.98
CA ARG A 150 32.89 0.38 -19.63
C ARG A 150 31.58 -0.37 -19.54
N ILE A 151 30.50 0.31 -19.86
CA ILE A 151 29.20 -0.29 -20.13
C ILE A 151 28.97 -0.23 -21.64
N VAL A 152 28.40 -1.30 -22.20
CA VAL A 152 27.96 -1.36 -23.58
C VAL A 152 26.48 -1.58 -23.64
N GLU A 153 25.77 -0.62 -24.22
CA GLU A 153 24.32 -0.69 -24.37
C GLU A 153 23.91 -1.81 -25.33
N GLN A 154 22.72 -2.37 -25.16
CA GLN A 154 22.23 -3.51 -25.98
C GLN A 154 22.32 -3.27 -27.49
N LYS A 155 22.13 -2.03 -27.96
CA LYS A 155 22.12 -1.68 -29.39
C LYS A 155 23.51 -1.47 -29.96
N ASP A 156 24.47 -1.19 -29.09
CA ASP A 156 25.85 -0.85 -29.47
C ASP A 156 26.83 -2.01 -29.24
N GLY A 157 26.35 -3.11 -28.60
CA GLY A 157 27.17 -4.25 -28.22
C GLY A 157 27.50 -5.20 -29.38
N SER A 158 28.74 -5.65 -29.42
CA SER A 158 29.18 -6.77 -30.30
C SER A 158 28.57 -8.10 -29.81
N ALA A 159 28.51 -9.10 -30.67
CA ALA A 159 27.99 -10.42 -30.35
C ALA A 159 28.73 -11.11 -29.17
N GLU A 160 30.01 -10.77 -28.94
CA GLU A 160 30.76 -11.29 -27.79
C GLU A 160 30.40 -10.58 -26.49
N GLU A 161 30.32 -9.25 -26.51
CA GLU A 161 29.98 -8.45 -25.34
C GLU A 161 28.57 -8.73 -24.84
N LEU A 162 27.63 -8.98 -25.75
CA LEU A 162 26.27 -9.31 -25.44
C LEU A 162 26.09 -10.68 -24.75
N LYS A 163 27.13 -11.54 -24.71
CA LYS A 163 27.11 -12.79 -23.92
C LYS A 163 27.32 -12.56 -22.42
N THR A 164 27.77 -11.36 -22.02
CA THR A 164 27.97 -11.01 -20.62
C THR A 164 26.62 -11.03 -19.87
N ASP A 165 26.55 -11.75 -18.75
CA ASP A 165 25.37 -11.87 -17.89
C ASP A 165 25.28 -10.76 -16.84
N GLU A 166 26.39 -10.04 -16.59
CA GLU A 166 26.43 -8.90 -15.66
C GLU A 166 25.96 -7.63 -16.35
N VAL A 167 24.94 -7.03 -15.78
CA VAL A 167 24.26 -5.86 -16.36
C VAL A 167 24.35 -4.64 -15.46
N ASN A 168 24.23 -3.47 -16.09
CA ASN A 168 24.06 -2.20 -15.43
C ASN A 168 22.62 -2.03 -14.96
N THR A 169 22.44 -1.64 -13.69
CA THR A 169 21.11 -1.30 -13.16
C THR A 169 20.77 0.17 -13.33
N GLY A 170 21.74 1.00 -13.71
CA GLY A 170 21.65 2.44 -13.80
C GLY A 170 21.96 3.16 -12.48
N MET A 171 21.86 2.50 -11.34
CA MET A 171 22.12 3.11 -10.03
C MET A 171 23.63 3.17 -9.76
N LEU A 172 24.10 4.38 -9.40
CA LEU A 172 25.50 4.64 -9.12
C LEU A 172 25.66 5.72 -8.05
N VAL A 173 26.81 5.72 -7.40
CA VAL A 173 27.24 6.79 -6.49
C VAL A 173 28.60 7.28 -6.94
N VAL A 174 28.76 8.58 -7.03
CA VAL A 174 30.01 9.16 -7.52
C VAL A 174 30.28 10.50 -6.83
N ASP A 175 31.56 10.87 -6.71
CA ASP A 175 31.99 12.19 -6.26
C ASP A 175 31.47 13.30 -7.18
N SER A 176 30.88 14.35 -6.62
CA SER A 176 30.20 15.40 -7.37
C SER A 176 31.12 16.20 -8.29
N SER A 177 32.37 16.42 -7.89
CA SER A 177 33.34 17.14 -8.72
C SER A 177 33.71 16.36 -9.95
N LYS A 178 34.01 15.07 -9.82
CA LYS A 178 34.30 14.19 -10.94
C LYS A 178 33.09 13.97 -11.84
N LEU A 179 31.90 13.79 -11.24
CA LEU A 179 30.66 13.68 -12.00
C LEU A 179 30.43 14.90 -12.89
N ARG A 180 30.67 16.10 -12.37
CA ARG A 180 30.53 17.36 -13.10
C ARG A 180 31.45 17.39 -14.33
N ASP A 181 32.72 17.00 -14.17
CA ASP A 181 33.69 16.98 -15.25
C ASP A 181 33.26 15.98 -16.33
N TRP A 182 32.89 14.78 -15.99
CA TRP A 182 32.47 13.74 -16.92
C TRP A 182 31.15 14.06 -17.61
N ILE A 183 30.16 14.60 -16.89
CA ILE A 183 28.87 15.00 -17.49
C ILE A 183 29.06 16.09 -18.54
N ASN A 184 29.94 17.07 -18.27
CA ASN A 184 30.26 18.14 -19.25
C ASN A 184 31.04 17.62 -20.48
N ALA A 185 31.66 16.45 -20.39
CA ALA A 185 32.41 15.83 -21.49
C ALA A 185 31.60 14.78 -22.26
N LEU A 186 30.34 14.51 -21.86
CA LEU A 186 29.48 13.57 -22.59
C LEU A 186 29.18 14.07 -24.01
N ASP A 187 29.11 13.13 -24.95
CA ASP A 187 28.63 13.38 -26.30
C ASP A 187 27.36 12.52 -26.60
N SER A 188 26.83 12.68 -27.80
CA SER A 188 25.67 11.93 -28.29
C SER A 188 25.99 11.05 -29.49
N ASP A 189 27.27 10.70 -29.70
CA ASP A 189 27.71 9.84 -30.81
C ASP A 189 27.46 8.36 -30.51
N ASN A 190 26.17 7.99 -30.48
CA ASN A 190 25.71 6.63 -30.21
C ASN A 190 24.43 6.31 -31.01
N ALA A 191 23.98 5.06 -30.98
CA ALA A 191 22.85 4.56 -31.77
C ALA A 191 21.52 5.29 -31.52
N GLN A 192 21.37 6.01 -30.42
CA GLN A 192 20.13 6.74 -30.07
C GLN A 192 20.26 8.25 -30.19
N GLY A 193 21.46 8.79 -30.33
CA GLY A 193 21.74 10.23 -30.37
C GLY A 193 21.45 10.91 -29.02
N GLU A 194 21.62 10.19 -27.91
CA GLU A 194 21.34 10.65 -26.55
C GLU A 194 22.62 10.76 -25.71
N PHE A 195 22.64 11.61 -24.72
CA PHE A 195 23.72 11.67 -23.73
C PHE A 195 23.54 10.53 -22.72
N TYR A 196 24.33 9.47 -22.88
CA TYR A 196 24.26 8.32 -21.98
C TYR A 196 25.02 8.57 -20.68
N LEU A 197 24.35 8.47 -19.54
CA LEU A 197 25.01 8.52 -18.25
C LEU A 197 26.04 7.39 -18.09
N THR A 198 25.81 6.26 -18.76
CA THR A 198 26.70 5.09 -18.72
C THR A 198 28.10 5.33 -19.30
N ASP A 199 28.27 6.38 -20.12
CA ASP A 199 29.58 6.71 -20.71
C ASP A 199 30.57 7.26 -19.68
N ILE A 200 30.08 7.83 -18.54
CA ILE A 200 30.96 8.25 -17.44
C ILE A 200 31.77 7.08 -16.86
N ILE A 201 31.30 5.83 -17.01
CA ILE A 201 32.02 4.64 -16.55
C ILE A 201 33.32 4.46 -17.27
N ALA A 202 33.32 4.62 -18.61
CA ALA A 202 34.52 4.56 -19.40
C ALA A 202 35.47 5.74 -19.11
N MET A 203 34.92 6.93 -18.91
CA MET A 203 35.71 8.13 -18.54
C MET A 203 36.38 7.92 -17.17
N ALA A 204 35.67 7.44 -16.17
CA ALA A 204 36.22 7.14 -14.85
C ALA A 204 37.34 6.09 -14.90
N ALA A 205 37.15 5.02 -15.68
CA ALA A 205 38.16 3.99 -15.87
C ALA A 205 39.41 4.52 -16.56
N ASN A 206 39.25 5.41 -17.55
CA ASN A 206 40.37 6.07 -18.24
C ASN A 206 41.14 7.04 -17.33
N ASP A 207 40.45 7.71 -16.42
CA ASP A 207 41.06 8.59 -15.41
C ASP A 207 41.71 7.79 -14.26
N GLY A 208 41.71 6.45 -14.34
CA GLY A 208 42.29 5.57 -13.32
C GLY A 208 41.48 5.45 -12.05
N VAL A 209 40.20 5.85 -12.04
CA VAL A 209 39.31 5.69 -10.92
C VAL A 209 38.85 4.22 -10.80
N VAL A 210 39.00 3.64 -9.64
CA VAL A 210 38.51 2.28 -9.36
C VAL A 210 37.01 2.33 -9.20
N ILE A 211 36.28 1.55 -10.01
CA ILE A 211 34.82 1.44 -9.92
C ILE A 211 34.50 0.21 -9.08
N ASN A 212 34.07 0.43 -7.84
CA ASN A 212 33.63 -0.63 -6.97
C ASN A 212 32.19 -1.04 -7.31
N THR A 213 31.97 -2.33 -7.54
CA THR A 213 30.64 -2.85 -7.87
C THR A 213 29.97 -3.49 -6.65
N VAL A 214 28.67 -3.27 -6.52
CA VAL A 214 27.81 -3.91 -5.53
C VAL A 214 26.71 -4.65 -6.27
N GLN A 215 26.31 -5.81 -5.75
CA GLN A 215 25.16 -6.55 -6.25
C GLN A 215 24.00 -6.48 -5.23
N PRO A 216 22.74 -6.43 -5.68
CA PRO A 216 21.58 -6.44 -4.80
C PRO A 216 21.45 -7.81 -4.13
N THR A 217 20.77 -7.86 -2.99
CA THR A 217 20.45 -9.12 -2.32
C THR A 217 19.47 -9.96 -3.16
N SER A 218 18.60 -9.32 -3.91
CA SER A 218 17.62 -9.94 -4.79
C SER A 218 17.45 -9.11 -6.06
N ILE A 219 17.24 -9.77 -7.19
CA ILE A 219 17.14 -9.11 -8.50
C ILE A 219 15.93 -8.17 -8.60
N ASP A 220 14.83 -8.46 -7.90
CA ASP A 220 13.63 -7.62 -7.87
C ASP A 220 13.90 -6.20 -7.37
N GLU A 221 15.00 -5.95 -6.66
CA GLU A 221 15.43 -4.60 -6.25
C GLU A 221 15.76 -3.67 -7.42
N THR A 222 16.15 -4.24 -8.56
CA THR A 222 16.64 -3.49 -9.72
C THR A 222 15.63 -3.44 -10.87
N LEU A 223 14.50 -4.09 -10.71
CA LEU A 223 13.46 -4.12 -11.74
C LEU A 223 12.67 -2.82 -11.79
N GLY A 224 12.47 -2.32 -13.00
CA GLY A 224 11.62 -1.17 -13.28
C GLY A 224 10.40 -1.55 -14.11
N ALA A 225 9.34 -0.73 -14.04
CA ALA A 225 8.14 -0.94 -14.85
C ALA A 225 8.08 0.00 -16.05
N ASN A 226 8.04 -0.55 -17.23
CA ASN A 226 7.82 0.18 -18.49
C ASN A 226 6.43 -0.07 -19.10
N ASN A 227 5.74 -1.10 -18.63
CA ASN A 227 4.40 -1.49 -19.10
C ASN A 227 3.58 -2.08 -17.94
N ARG A 228 2.31 -2.41 -18.19
CA ARG A 228 1.39 -2.92 -17.17
C ARG A 228 1.76 -4.33 -16.66
N VAL A 229 2.42 -5.15 -17.48
CA VAL A 229 2.86 -6.49 -17.06
C VAL A 229 3.96 -6.34 -16.01
N GLN A 230 4.99 -5.56 -16.31
CA GLN A 230 6.08 -5.29 -15.37
C GLN A 230 5.58 -4.59 -14.08
N LEU A 231 4.60 -3.69 -14.18
CA LEU A 231 3.99 -3.08 -13.00
C LEU A 231 3.32 -4.13 -12.10
N ALA A 232 2.60 -5.10 -12.69
CA ALA A 232 1.98 -6.19 -11.93
C ALA A 232 3.01 -7.14 -11.31
N GLU A 233 4.14 -7.35 -11.98
CA GLU A 233 5.28 -8.13 -11.44
C GLU A 233 5.88 -7.42 -10.20
N LEU A 234 6.13 -6.11 -10.28
CA LEU A 234 6.62 -5.33 -9.14
C LEU A 234 5.64 -5.39 -7.96
N GLU A 235 4.32 -5.31 -8.21
CA GLU A 235 3.31 -5.49 -7.18
C GLU A 235 3.48 -6.85 -6.48
N ARG A 236 3.60 -7.95 -7.26
CA ARG A 236 3.78 -9.30 -6.67
C ARG A 236 5.07 -9.43 -5.87
N TYR A 237 6.18 -8.87 -6.34
CA TYR A 237 7.44 -8.85 -5.58
C TYR A 237 7.30 -8.09 -4.25
N LEU A 238 6.65 -6.92 -4.25
CA LEU A 238 6.39 -6.17 -3.02
C LEU A 238 5.53 -6.98 -2.04
N GLN A 239 4.43 -7.56 -2.52
CA GLN A 239 3.51 -8.33 -1.68
C GLN A 239 4.18 -9.59 -1.13
N GLN A 240 4.96 -10.30 -1.94
CA GLN A 240 5.73 -11.46 -1.47
C GLN A 240 6.75 -11.07 -0.40
N ARG A 241 7.42 -9.93 -0.56
CA ARG A 241 8.38 -9.40 0.42
C ARG A 241 7.68 -9.06 1.75
N LYS A 242 6.52 -8.38 1.70
CA LYS A 242 5.70 -8.09 2.89
C LYS A 242 5.19 -9.37 3.57
N ALA A 243 4.70 -10.35 2.81
CA ALA A 243 4.24 -11.63 3.32
C ALA A 243 5.37 -12.42 4.00
N ASN A 244 6.55 -12.47 3.38
CA ASN A 244 7.72 -13.13 3.96
C ASN A 244 8.13 -12.49 5.29
N GLN A 245 8.11 -11.16 5.37
CA GLN A 245 8.44 -10.45 6.60
C GLN A 245 7.44 -10.77 7.71
N LEU A 246 6.14 -10.75 7.42
CA LEU A 246 5.11 -11.16 8.39
C LEU A 246 5.32 -12.57 8.93
N MET A 247 5.70 -13.53 8.07
CA MET A 247 5.98 -14.90 8.51
C MET A 247 7.24 -14.98 9.38
N ILE A 248 8.26 -14.20 9.06
CA ILE A 248 9.48 -14.07 9.90
C ILE A 248 9.13 -13.49 11.27
N ASP A 249 8.21 -12.51 11.31
CA ASP A 249 7.73 -11.87 12.52
C ASP A 249 6.72 -12.73 13.30
N GLY A 250 6.41 -13.95 12.84
CA GLY A 250 5.62 -14.95 13.56
C GLY A 250 4.16 -15.05 13.15
N VAL A 251 3.72 -14.37 12.09
CA VAL A 251 2.36 -14.50 11.54
C VAL A 251 2.23 -15.80 10.76
N THR A 252 1.15 -16.54 10.96
CA THR A 252 0.81 -17.70 10.14
C THR A 252 -0.03 -17.28 8.95
N LEU A 253 0.53 -17.34 7.74
CA LEU A 253 -0.21 -17.16 6.49
C LEU A 253 -0.54 -18.53 5.88
N ARG A 254 -1.83 -18.78 5.57
CA ARG A 254 -2.26 -20.03 4.92
C ARG A 254 -1.72 -20.15 3.50
N ASP A 255 -1.64 -19.03 2.79
CA ASP A 255 -1.01 -18.95 1.48
C ASP A 255 -0.42 -17.53 1.29
N PRO A 256 0.90 -17.38 1.36
CA PRO A 256 1.56 -16.08 1.24
C PRO A 256 1.39 -15.41 -0.14
N ALA A 257 1.01 -16.16 -1.18
CA ALA A 257 0.75 -15.60 -2.50
C ALA A 257 -0.65 -14.97 -2.63
N ARG A 258 -1.52 -15.20 -1.65
CA ARG A 258 -2.93 -14.74 -1.66
C ARG A 258 -3.25 -13.78 -0.52
N ILE A 259 -2.33 -12.90 -0.21
CA ILE A 259 -2.52 -11.78 0.72
C ILE A 259 -2.00 -10.52 0.04
N ASP A 260 -2.73 -9.42 0.15
CA ASP A 260 -2.28 -8.12 -0.32
C ASP A 260 -2.29 -7.10 0.84
N ILE A 261 -1.19 -6.33 0.96
CA ILE A 261 -1.02 -5.29 1.96
C ILE A 261 -0.71 -3.98 1.26
N ARG A 262 -1.68 -3.08 1.23
CA ARG A 262 -1.60 -1.74 0.63
C ARG A 262 -1.59 -0.70 1.73
N GLY A 263 -0.43 -0.50 2.33
CA GLY A 263 -0.22 0.33 3.51
C GLY A 263 0.65 -0.36 4.55
N GLN A 264 0.35 -0.09 5.83
CA GLN A 264 1.04 -0.65 6.98
C GLN A 264 0.16 -1.71 7.66
N LEU A 265 0.75 -2.87 7.95
CA LEU A 265 0.14 -3.90 8.77
C LEU A 265 1.09 -4.23 9.93
N THR A 266 0.66 -3.92 11.15
CA THR A 266 1.38 -4.30 12.37
C THR A 266 0.61 -5.39 13.10
N THR A 267 1.31 -6.36 13.68
CA THR A 267 0.72 -7.53 14.31
C THR A 267 1.35 -7.82 15.65
N GLY A 268 0.55 -8.34 16.58
CA GLY A 268 1.03 -9.01 17.78
C GLY A 268 1.42 -10.46 17.50
N MET A 269 1.51 -11.28 18.54
CA MET A 269 1.85 -12.69 18.46
C MET A 269 0.63 -13.56 18.12
N ASP A 270 0.88 -14.75 17.54
CA ASP A 270 -0.15 -15.78 17.28
C ASP A 270 -1.30 -15.29 16.40
N VAL A 271 -0.96 -14.50 15.36
CA VAL A 271 -1.91 -14.05 14.33
C VAL A 271 -1.96 -15.07 13.20
N VAL A 272 -3.17 -15.48 12.82
CA VAL A 272 -3.41 -16.39 11.69
C VAL A 272 -4.26 -15.68 10.64
N ILE A 273 -3.79 -15.64 9.39
CA ILE A 273 -4.48 -15.01 8.27
C ILE A 273 -4.72 -16.05 7.17
N ASP A 274 -5.97 -16.19 6.76
CA ASP A 274 -6.40 -17.06 5.69
C ASP A 274 -6.24 -16.39 4.31
N ILE A 275 -6.60 -17.09 3.27
CA ILE A 275 -6.40 -16.70 1.87
C ILE A 275 -7.26 -15.50 1.44
N ASN A 276 -6.77 -14.79 0.41
CA ASN A 276 -7.47 -13.68 -0.25
C ASN A 276 -7.83 -12.52 0.69
N CYS A 277 -7.03 -12.29 1.71
CA CYS A 277 -7.21 -11.15 2.60
C CYS A 277 -6.53 -9.92 2.03
N LEU A 278 -7.19 -8.76 2.17
CA LEU A 278 -6.69 -7.46 1.76
C LEU A 278 -6.64 -6.52 2.96
N PHE A 279 -5.45 -5.98 3.23
CA PHE A 279 -5.22 -4.96 4.25
C PHE A 279 -4.86 -3.64 3.57
N GLU A 280 -5.58 -2.56 3.90
CA GLU A 280 -5.36 -1.24 3.30
C GLU A 280 -5.21 -0.16 4.38
N GLY A 281 -4.37 0.85 4.12
CA GLY A 281 -4.10 1.94 5.04
C GLY A 281 -3.30 1.51 6.27
N ASP A 282 -3.63 2.02 7.46
CA ASP A 282 -2.97 1.67 8.74
C ASP A 282 -3.80 0.65 9.50
N VAL A 283 -3.39 -0.62 9.46
CA VAL A 283 -4.07 -1.73 10.15
C VAL A 283 -3.20 -2.25 11.29
N LYS A 284 -3.80 -2.32 12.49
CA LYS A 284 -3.15 -2.85 13.69
C LYS A 284 -3.91 -4.06 14.23
N LEU A 285 -3.22 -5.17 14.29
CA LEU A 285 -3.74 -6.42 14.86
C LEU A 285 -3.02 -6.71 16.18
N GLY A 286 -3.77 -6.96 17.24
CA GLY A 286 -3.24 -7.46 18.51
C GLY A 286 -2.76 -8.90 18.41
N SER A 287 -2.71 -9.60 19.55
CA SER A 287 -2.28 -10.99 19.64
C SER A 287 -3.46 -11.98 19.61
N ASN A 288 -3.21 -13.24 19.25
CA ASN A 288 -4.21 -14.32 19.22
C ASN A 288 -5.40 -14.02 18.28
N ILE A 289 -5.13 -13.44 17.11
CA ILE A 289 -6.14 -13.04 16.14
C ILE A 289 -6.29 -14.09 15.04
N ASN A 290 -7.53 -14.37 14.66
CA ASN A 290 -7.87 -15.19 13.50
C ASN A 290 -8.61 -14.36 12.46
N ILE A 291 -8.03 -14.25 11.24
CA ILE A 291 -8.67 -13.61 10.08
C ILE A 291 -9.03 -14.68 9.06
N GLY A 292 -10.32 -14.88 8.85
CA GLY A 292 -10.87 -15.83 7.87
C GLY A 292 -10.70 -15.37 6.43
N ALA A 293 -10.93 -16.26 5.49
CA ALA A 293 -10.72 -16.02 4.07
C ALA A 293 -11.58 -14.88 3.50
N ASN A 294 -11.06 -14.18 2.48
CA ASN A 294 -11.74 -13.13 1.73
C ASN A 294 -12.16 -11.91 2.60
N CYS A 295 -11.42 -11.60 3.65
CA CYS A 295 -11.67 -10.41 4.48
C CYS A 295 -10.95 -9.19 3.91
N ILE A 296 -11.60 -8.03 4.04
CA ILE A 296 -11.01 -6.71 3.72
C ILE A 296 -10.98 -5.90 5.03
N ILE A 297 -9.79 -5.43 5.41
CA ILE A 297 -9.60 -4.63 6.62
C ILE A 297 -8.85 -3.36 6.24
N ARG A 298 -9.48 -2.21 6.52
CA ARG A 298 -8.93 -0.89 6.17
C ARG A 298 -8.91 0.03 7.37
N ASP A 299 -7.77 0.72 7.60
CA ASP A 299 -7.61 1.80 8.61
C ASP A 299 -8.23 1.44 9.96
N SER A 300 -7.95 0.24 10.49
CA SER A 300 -8.67 -0.33 11.63
C SER A 300 -7.74 -0.96 12.66
N ILE A 301 -8.22 -0.95 13.90
CA ILE A 301 -7.51 -1.54 15.03
C ILE A 301 -8.34 -2.71 15.58
N LEU A 302 -7.75 -3.91 15.58
CA LEU A 302 -8.32 -5.11 16.17
C LEU A 302 -7.48 -5.50 17.39
N ALA A 303 -8.10 -5.53 18.55
CA ALA A 303 -7.46 -5.88 19.82
C ALA A 303 -7.25 -7.40 19.95
N ASP A 304 -6.67 -7.85 21.08
CA ASP A 304 -6.32 -9.24 21.29
C ASP A 304 -7.52 -10.20 21.25
N GLY A 305 -7.31 -11.39 20.72
CA GLY A 305 -8.30 -12.46 20.71
C GLY A 305 -9.45 -12.28 19.71
N VAL A 306 -9.39 -11.24 18.86
CA VAL A 306 -10.43 -10.99 17.86
C VAL A 306 -10.48 -12.09 16.82
N THR A 307 -11.70 -12.51 16.47
CA THR A 307 -11.96 -13.42 15.36
C THR A 307 -12.78 -12.74 14.27
N VAL A 308 -12.22 -12.63 13.07
CA VAL A 308 -12.93 -12.15 11.89
C VAL A 308 -13.25 -13.36 11.01
N MET A 309 -14.52 -13.66 10.85
CA MET A 309 -14.99 -14.78 10.04
C MET A 309 -15.02 -14.42 8.54
N PRO A 310 -14.99 -15.44 7.63
CA PRO A 310 -14.85 -15.20 6.19
C PRO A 310 -15.83 -14.19 5.60
N ASN A 311 -15.36 -13.50 4.54
CA ASN A 311 -16.13 -12.55 3.72
C ASN A 311 -16.64 -11.33 4.51
N SER A 312 -15.91 -10.90 5.53
CA SER A 312 -16.24 -9.71 6.32
C SER A 312 -15.41 -8.51 5.88
N ILE A 313 -16.00 -7.32 6.00
CA ILE A 313 -15.36 -6.05 5.66
C ILE A 313 -15.34 -5.16 6.91
N ILE A 314 -14.16 -4.64 7.26
CA ILE A 314 -13.96 -3.77 8.42
C ILE A 314 -13.23 -2.51 7.95
N GLU A 315 -13.87 -1.36 8.12
CA GLU A 315 -13.36 -0.06 7.64
C GLU A 315 -13.37 0.96 8.77
N GLU A 316 -12.25 1.66 8.99
CA GLU A 316 -12.10 2.77 9.96
C GLU A 316 -12.77 2.47 11.32
N SER A 317 -12.48 1.28 11.86
CA SER A 317 -13.19 0.71 13.01
C SER A 317 -12.24 0.28 14.12
N GLN A 318 -12.75 0.26 15.35
CA GLN A 318 -12.05 -0.27 16.51
C GLN A 318 -12.79 -1.50 17.04
N VAL A 319 -12.10 -2.63 17.12
CA VAL A 319 -12.66 -3.92 17.55
C VAL A 319 -11.97 -4.34 18.83
N GLY A 320 -12.74 -4.40 19.92
CA GLY A 320 -12.27 -4.73 21.27
C GLY A 320 -11.88 -6.19 21.45
N ASN A 321 -11.23 -6.48 22.59
CA ASN A 321 -10.71 -7.81 22.91
C ASN A 321 -11.81 -8.89 22.81
N GLY A 322 -11.45 -10.05 22.28
CA GLY A 322 -12.32 -11.22 22.19
C GLY A 322 -13.55 -11.07 21.29
N ALA A 323 -13.73 -9.92 20.65
CA ALA A 323 -14.89 -9.69 19.79
C ALA A 323 -14.88 -10.59 18.55
N MET A 324 -16.07 -10.91 18.05
CA MET A 324 -16.27 -11.76 16.88
C MET A 324 -17.03 -11.00 15.79
N VAL A 325 -16.51 -10.99 14.55
CA VAL A 325 -17.09 -10.29 13.40
C VAL A 325 -17.33 -11.26 12.25
N GLY A 326 -18.55 -11.37 11.77
CA GLY A 326 -18.92 -12.16 10.61
C GLY A 326 -19.58 -13.50 10.89
N PRO A 327 -19.68 -14.38 9.86
CA PRO A 327 -19.25 -14.13 8.47
C PRO A 327 -20.17 -13.14 7.73
N PHE A 328 -19.71 -12.59 6.58
CA PHE A 328 -20.46 -11.63 5.77
C PHE A 328 -20.96 -10.41 6.57
N ALA A 329 -20.18 -9.93 7.52
CA ALA A 329 -20.45 -8.72 8.27
C ALA A 329 -19.75 -7.51 7.67
N ARG A 330 -20.32 -6.33 7.84
CA ARG A 330 -19.69 -5.08 7.46
C ARG A 330 -19.64 -4.09 8.61
N LEU A 331 -18.46 -3.75 9.07
CA LEU A 331 -18.21 -2.62 9.95
C LEU A 331 -17.78 -1.43 9.09
N ARG A 332 -18.57 -0.37 9.17
CA ARG A 332 -18.31 0.89 8.44
C ARG A 332 -17.65 1.92 9.36
N PRO A 333 -17.14 3.03 8.80
CA PRO A 333 -16.46 4.06 9.56
C PRO A 333 -17.14 4.49 10.87
N GLU A 334 -16.31 4.82 11.86
CA GLU A 334 -16.73 5.23 13.20
C GLU A 334 -17.47 4.11 14.00
N THR A 335 -17.21 2.84 13.68
CA THR A 335 -17.73 1.71 14.46
C THR A 335 -16.76 1.32 15.58
N VAL A 336 -17.28 1.17 16.78
CA VAL A 336 -16.54 0.70 17.96
C VAL A 336 -17.23 -0.53 18.54
N LEU A 337 -16.57 -1.66 18.51
CA LEU A 337 -16.99 -2.85 19.25
C LEU A 337 -16.23 -2.92 20.56
N LYS A 338 -16.93 -3.10 21.68
CA LYS A 338 -16.32 -3.34 22.98
C LYS A 338 -15.98 -4.82 23.16
N GLU A 339 -15.37 -5.16 24.29
CA GLU A 339 -14.95 -6.51 24.67
C GLU A 339 -16.06 -7.54 24.47
N ASP A 340 -15.73 -8.71 23.89
CA ASP A 340 -16.62 -9.84 23.64
C ASP A 340 -17.91 -9.52 22.85
N ALA A 341 -17.95 -8.37 22.16
CA ALA A 341 -19.07 -8.04 21.30
C ALA A 341 -19.13 -8.97 20.08
N LYS A 342 -20.33 -9.37 19.68
CA LYS A 342 -20.54 -10.28 18.55
C LYS A 342 -21.38 -9.64 17.46
N ILE A 343 -20.81 -9.52 16.27
CA ILE A 343 -21.50 -9.13 15.04
C ILE A 343 -21.54 -10.35 14.13
N GLY A 344 -22.74 -10.83 13.79
CA GLY A 344 -22.92 -12.05 13.00
C GLY A 344 -23.17 -11.78 11.51
N ASN A 345 -23.76 -12.76 10.84
CA ASN A 345 -23.89 -12.79 9.39
C ASN A 345 -24.93 -11.79 8.85
N PHE A 346 -24.53 -11.13 7.75
CA PHE A 346 -25.34 -10.12 7.05
C PHE A 346 -25.77 -8.97 7.99
N VAL A 347 -24.87 -8.58 8.88
CA VAL A 347 -25.05 -7.43 9.76
C VAL A 347 -24.17 -6.30 9.28
N GLU A 348 -24.76 -5.12 9.15
CA GLU A 348 -24.04 -3.87 8.88
C GLU A 348 -24.11 -2.97 10.11
N VAL A 349 -22.94 -2.48 10.55
CA VAL A 349 -22.81 -1.51 11.65
C VAL A 349 -22.14 -0.26 11.12
N LYS A 350 -22.68 0.91 11.46
CA LYS A 350 -22.12 2.20 11.04
C LYS A 350 -22.21 3.23 12.15
N LYS A 351 -21.11 3.96 12.39
CA LYS A 351 -21.08 5.08 13.35
C LYS A 351 -21.78 4.73 14.67
N SER A 352 -21.38 3.61 15.25
CA SER A 352 -22.07 3.05 16.38
C SER A 352 -21.10 2.41 17.38
N THR A 353 -21.44 2.49 18.65
CA THR A 353 -20.75 1.75 19.71
C THR A 353 -21.59 0.57 20.12
N ILE A 354 -21.02 -0.63 20.06
CA ILE A 354 -21.62 -1.88 20.54
C ILE A 354 -20.95 -2.25 21.85
N GLY A 355 -21.71 -2.26 22.94
CA GLY A 355 -21.23 -2.50 24.29
C GLY A 355 -20.72 -3.92 24.52
N ALA A 356 -20.00 -4.11 25.64
CA ALA A 356 -19.37 -5.38 25.99
C ALA A 356 -20.34 -6.52 26.06
N GLY A 357 -20.02 -7.68 25.52
CA GLY A 357 -20.86 -8.87 25.51
C GLY A 357 -22.15 -8.79 24.70
N SER A 358 -22.39 -7.66 24.03
CA SER A 358 -23.62 -7.44 23.23
C SER A 358 -23.54 -8.18 21.88
N LYS A 359 -24.71 -8.64 21.40
CA LYS A 359 -24.84 -9.52 20.26
C LYS A 359 -25.80 -8.98 19.21
N VAL A 360 -25.33 -8.81 17.98
CA VAL A 360 -26.15 -8.53 16.80
C VAL A 360 -25.86 -9.65 15.80
N SER A 361 -26.65 -10.71 15.84
CA SER A 361 -26.22 -11.97 15.24
C SER A 361 -26.66 -12.20 13.79
N HIS A 362 -27.73 -11.55 13.29
CA HIS A 362 -28.30 -11.88 12.00
C HIS A 362 -29.04 -10.72 11.34
N LEU A 363 -28.78 -10.50 10.02
CA LEU A 363 -29.63 -9.73 9.10
C LEU A 363 -30.09 -8.37 9.66
N SER A 364 -29.22 -7.60 10.28
CA SER A 364 -29.58 -6.37 10.98
C SER A 364 -28.76 -5.17 10.47
N TYR A 365 -29.35 -3.98 10.55
CA TYR A 365 -28.66 -2.73 10.35
C TYR A 365 -28.64 -1.91 11.65
N ILE A 366 -27.45 -1.58 12.12
CA ILE A 366 -27.21 -0.76 13.32
C ILE A 366 -26.44 0.50 12.93
N GLY A 367 -27.14 1.61 12.83
CA GLY A 367 -26.57 2.91 12.45
C GLY A 367 -26.84 3.99 13.49
N ASP A 368 -25.85 4.87 13.70
CA ASP A 368 -25.88 6.01 14.64
C ASP A 368 -26.41 5.60 16.03
N THR A 369 -25.87 4.48 16.57
CA THR A 369 -26.38 3.83 17.79
C THR A 369 -25.34 3.83 18.91
N SER A 370 -25.76 4.16 20.11
CA SER A 370 -25.03 3.89 21.36
C SER A 370 -25.70 2.72 22.09
N MET A 371 -25.01 1.58 22.18
CA MET A 371 -25.53 0.35 22.78
C MET A 371 -24.72 -0.01 24.02
N GLY A 372 -25.41 -0.29 25.10
CA GLY A 372 -24.87 -0.77 26.37
C GLY A 372 -24.34 -2.21 26.29
N LYS A 373 -23.99 -2.78 27.44
CA LYS A 373 -23.48 -4.15 27.59
C LYS A 373 -24.60 -5.19 27.61
N ASN A 374 -24.25 -6.42 27.23
CA ASN A 374 -25.15 -7.61 27.30
C ASN A 374 -26.45 -7.45 26.50
N VAL A 375 -26.50 -6.58 25.51
CA VAL A 375 -27.69 -6.37 24.67
C VAL A 375 -27.81 -7.51 23.67
N ASN A 376 -29.02 -8.01 23.46
CA ASN A 376 -29.28 -8.96 22.39
C ASN A 376 -30.23 -8.36 21.34
N ILE A 377 -29.74 -8.24 20.11
CA ILE A 377 -30.52 -7.76 18.97
C ILE A 377 -31.01 -8.96 18.15
N GLY A 378 -32.33 -9.07 18.02
CA GLY A 378 -32.99 -10.09 17.19
C GLY A 378 -32.79 -9.88 15.70
N ALA A 379 -32.88 -10.97 14.94
CA ALA A 379 -32.72 -10.95 13.50
C ALA A 379 -33.69 -9.98 12.79
N GLY A 380 -33.22 -9.26 11.78
CA GLY A 380 -34.05 -8.32 11.02
C GLY A 380 -34.30 -6.98 11.73
N THR A 381 -33.59 -6.68 12.82
CA THR A 381 -33.73 -5.40 13.51
C THR A 381 -33.03 -4.29 12.68
N ILE A 382 -33.72 -3.15 12.55
CA ILE A 382 -33.24 -1.98 11.86
C ILE A 382 -33.33 -0.75 12.74
N THR A 383 -32.24 -0.03 12.94
CA THR A 383 -32.27 1.32 13.48
C THR A 383 -32.59 2.29 12.33
N CYS A 384 -33.82 2.84 12.37
CA CYS A 384 -34.27 3.80 11.32
C CYS A 384 -33.73 5.19 11.67
N ASN A 385 -32.45 5.41 11.38
CA ASN A 385 -31.66 6.57 11.80
C ASN A 385 -31.75 7.78 10.88
N TYR A 386 -32.49 7.71 9.78
CA TYR A 386 -32.57 8.78 8.77
C TYR A 386 -34.02 9.13 8.41
N ASP A 387 -34.39 10.39 8.53
CA ASP A 387 -35.75 10.91 8.28
C ASP A 387 -35.95 11.47 6.87
N GLY A 388 -34.97 11.32 5.99
CA GLY A 388 -34.94 11.90 4.64
C GLY A 388 -34.09 13.17 4.53
N THR A 389 -33.72 13.78 5.66
CA THR A 389 -32.90 15.00 5.73
C THR A 389 -31.81 14.88 6.80
N ASN A 390 -32.16 14.48 8.00
CA ASN A 390 -31.26 14.43 9.16
C ASN A 390 -31.07 13.00 9.64
N LYS A 391 -29.96 12.78 10.37
CA LYS A 391 -29.68 11.54 11.09
C LYS A 391 -29.95 11.72 12.57
N HIS A 392 -30.53 10.70 13.16
CA HIS A 392 -30.92 10.66 14.55
C HIS A 392 -30.32 9.46 15.25
N GLN A 393 -30.08 9.58 16.55
CA GLN A 393 -29.42 8.56 17.35
C GLN A 393 -30.44 7.61 17.98
N THR A 394 -30.07 6.31 18.02
CA THR A 394 -30.72 5.29 18.87
C THR A 394 -29.85 5.06 20.10
N ILE A 395 -30.43 5.08 21.28
CA ILE A 395 -29.79 4.80 22.56
C ILE A 395 -30.34 3.51 23.11
N ILE A 396 -29.50 2.54 23.38
CA ILE A 396 -29.89 1.24 23.97
C ILE A 396 -29.10 1.04 25.27
N GLY A 397 -29.80 0.91 26.38
CA GLY A 397 -29.21 0.68 27.70
C GLY A 397 -28.59 -0.71 27.83
N ASP A 398 -28.18 -1.05 29.05
CA ASP A 398 -27.61 -2.36 29.36
C ASP A 398 -28.70 -3.44 29.44
N ASP A 399 -28.35 -4.69 29.20
CA ASP A 399 -29.21 -5.88 29.40
C ASP A 399 -30.54 -5.83 28.63
N VAL A 400 -30.60 -5.09 27.51
CA VAL A 400 -31.81 -4.97 26.66
C VAL A 400 -31.92 -6.16 25.70
N PHE A 401 -33.16 -6.66 25.57
CA PHE A 401 -33.53 -7.68 24.59
C PHE A 401 -34.42 -7.08 23.51
N VAL A 402 -34.00 -7.13 22.26
CA VAL A 402 -34.80 -6.72 21.09
C VAL A 402 -35.21 -7.96 20.30
N GLY A 403 -36.53 -8.18 20.21
CA GLY A 403 -37.12 -9.28 19.43
C GLY A 403 -36.89 -9.10 17.92
N SER A 404 -36.95 -10.20 17.18
CA SER A 404 -36.74 -10.20 15.75
C SER A 404 -37.74 -9.31 14.99
N ASP A 405 -37.30 -8.79 13.80
CA ASP A 405 -38.10 -7.95 12.92
C ASP A 405 -38.62 -6.66 13.62
N SER A 406 -37.74 -6.02 14.39
CA SER A 406 -38.07 -4.77 15.09
C SER A 406 -37.47 -3.57 14.33
N GLN A 407 -38.28 -2.50 14.20
CA GLN A 407 -37.84 -1.23 13.61
C GLN A 407 -37.74 -0.18 14.73
N LEU A 408 -36.54 0.34 14.98
CA LEU A 408 -36.27 1.34 16.00
C LEU A 408 -36.20 2.72 15.31
N ILE A 409 -37.27 3.49 15.37
CA ILE A 409 -37.38 4.80 14.70
C ILE A 409 -36.70 5.86 15.56
N ALA A 410 -35.50 6.26 15.14
CA ALA A 410 -34.72 7.27 15.86
C ALA A 410 -35.29 8.70 15.65
N PRO A 411 -35.19 9.61 16.66
CA PRO A 411 -34.51 9.39 17.94
C PRO A 411 -35.35 8.53 18.90
N VAL A 412 -34.73 7.51 19.48
CA VAL A 412 -35.39 6.58 20.37
C VAL A 412 -34.44 6.06 21.45
N THR A 413 -34.97 5.84 22.66
CA THR A 413 -34.22 5.28 23.78
C THR A 413 -34.87 4.00 24.25
N LEU A 414 -34.07 2.94 24.41
CA LEU A 414 -34.45 1.72 25.12
C LEU A 414 -33.70 1.74 26.44
N GLU A 415 -34.43 1.88 27.54
CA GLU A 415 -33.84 1.89 28.89
C GLU A 415 -33.32 0.51 29.27
N SER A 416 -32.40 0.44 30.25
CA SER A 416 -31.78 -0.82 30.68
C SER A 416 -32.81 -1.87 31.10
N GLY A 417 -32.57 -3.13 30.74
CA GLY A 417 -33.48 -4.24 31.03
C GLY A 417 -34.75 -4.27 30.17
N ALA A 418 -34.99 -3.30 29.30
CA ALA A 418 -36.17 -3.29 28.44
C ALA A 418 -36.20 -4.50 27.48
N THR A 419 -37.40 -5.03 27.28
CA THR A 419 -37.66 -6.10 26.31
C THR A 419 -38.59 -5.57 25.21
N ILE A 420 -38.15 -5.67 23.96
CA ILE A 420 -38.96 -5.32 22.81
C ILE A 420 -39.50 -6.61 22.18
N GLY A 421 -40.80 -6.73 22.06
CA GLY A 421 -41.42 -7.91 21.43
C GLY A 421 -41.16 -7.97 19.93
N ALA A 422 -41.01 -9.15 19.37
CA ALA A 422 -40.74 -9.34 17.94
C ALA A 422 -41.81 -8.65 17.06
N GLY A 423 -41.44 -8.10 15.92
CA GLY A 423 -42.30 -7.37 14.98
C GLY A 423 -42.79 -6.01 15.52
N THR A 424 -42.03 -5.39 16.42
CA THR A 424 -42.36 -4.09 16.99
C THR A 424 -41.77 -2.96 16.18
N THR A 425 -42.60 -1.96 15.83
CA THR A 425 -42.13 -0.65 15.38
C THR A 425 -42.12 0.31 16.56
N LEU A 426 -40.92 0.62 17.07
CA LEU A 426 -40.70 1.45 18.24
C LEU A 426 -40.44 2.90 17.84
N SER A 427 -41.25 3.84 18.30
CA SER A 427 -41.12 5.28 18.00
C SER A 427 -41.04 6.17 19.25
N ASN A 428 -41.18 5.60 20.44
CA ASN A 428 -41.06 6.29 21.70
C ASN A 428 -40.14 5.48 22.63
N THR A 429 -39.73 6.09 23.74
CA THR A 429 -38.89 5.43 24.75
C THR A 429 -39.53 4.12 25.26
N ALA A 430 -38.73 3.05 25.24
CA ALA A 430 -39.08 1.80 25.92
C ALA A 430 -38.61 1.88 27.39
N PRO A 431 -39.52 1.84 28.39
CA PRO A 431 -39.15 2.00 29.79
C PRO A 431 -38.31 0.81 30.31
N GLN A 432 -37.55 1.09 31.36
CA GLN A 432 -36.72 0.11 32.06
C GLN A 432 -37.57 -1.11 32.51
N ASP A 433 -36.97 -2.30 32.41
CA ASP A 433 -37.54 -3.58 32.90
C ASP A 433 -38.96 -3.87 32.41
N SER A 434 -39.33 -3.35 31.24
CA SER A 434 -40.69 -3.45 30.69
C SER A 434 -40.70 -4.19 29.36
N LEU A 435 -41.83 -4.86 29.06
CA LEU A 435 -42.09 -5.39 27.72
C LEU A 435 -42.84 -4.35 26.90
N THR A 436 -42.21 -3.89 25.80
CA THR A 436 -42.82 -2.96 24.87
C THR A 436 -43.21 -3.69 23.58
N ILE A 437 -44.44 -3.50 23.13
CA ILE A 437 -45.02 -4.15 21.95
C ILE A 437 -45.81 -3.12 21.12
N SER A 438 -45.59 -3.11 19.81
CA SER A 438 -46.33 -2.30 18.84
C SER A 438 -46.69 -3.17 17.64
N ARG A 439 -47.76 -3.95 17.72
CA ARG A 439 -48.21 -4.88 16.69
C ARG A 439 -49.70 -4.80 16.45
N SER A 440 -50.15 -4.93 15.21
CA SER A 440 -51.54 -5.10 14.86
C SER A 440 -52.08 -6.44 15.38
N ARG A 441 -53.37 -6.48 15.79
CA ARG A 441 -54.02 -7.73 16.18
C ARG A 441 -54.07 -8.69 14.98
N GLN A 442 -53.63 -9.92 15.15
CA GLN A 442 -53.71 -10.94 14.10
C GLN A 442 -55.17 -11.14 13.63
N LYS A 443 -55.35 -11.15 12.29
CA LYS A 443 -56.64 -11.44 11.67
C LYS A 443 -56.48 -12.55 10.65
N SER A 444 -57.30 -13.57 10.74
CA SER A 444 -57.40 -14.63 9.76
C SER A 444 -58.67 -14.46 8.90
N VAL A 445 -58.56 -14.73 7.60
CA VAL A 445 -59.67 -14.67 6.65
C VAL A 445 -60.05 -16.09 6.24
N PRO A 446 -61.11 -16.69 6.81
CA PRO A 446 -61.56 -18.01 6.45
C PRO A 446 -61.98 -18.04 5.00
N GLY A 447 -61.71 -19.17 4.31
CA GLY A 447 -62.10 -19.35 2.89
C GLY A 447 -61.25 -18.59 1.87
N TRP A 448 -60.17 -17.88 2.31
CA TRP A 448 -59.26 -17.22 1.36
C TRP A 448 -58.55 -18.26 0.47
N SER A 449 -58.53 -18.03 -0.83
CA SER A 449 -57.82 -18.88 -1.77
C SER A 449 -56.75 -18.09 -2.53
N ARG A 450 -55.61 -18.72 -2.76
CA ARG A 450 -54.51 -18.10 -3.53
C ARG A 450 -54.98 -17.85 -5.01
N PRO A 451 -54.71 -16.67 -5.56
CA PRO A 451 -54.99 -16.42 -6.96
C PRO A 451 -54.31 -17.46 -7.85
N LYS A 452 -55.04 -17.98 -8.84
CA LYS A 452 -54.48 -18.90 -9.86
C LYS A 452 -54.00 -18.10 -11.05
N LYS A 453 -52.90 -18.56 -11.70
CA LYS A 453 -52.42 -17.98 -12.95
C LYS A 453 -53.54 -18.05 -13.98
N ARG A 454 -53.87 -16.95 -14.63
CA ARG A 454 -54.76 -17.00 -15.81
C ARG A 454 -54.03 -17.77 -16.91
N SER A 455 -54.64 -18.85 -17.43
CA SER A 455 -54.17 -19.63 -18.54
C SER A 455 -54.14 -18.81 -19.83
#